data_ad1bd9f141840f40df67bf9a3da843b4
#
_entry.id   ad1bd9f141840f40df67bf9a3da843b4
#
_cell.length_a   1.000
_cell.length_b   1.000
_cell.length_c   1.000
_cell.angle_alpha   90.00
_cell.angle_beta   90.00
_cell.angle_gamma   90.00
#
_symmetry.space_group_name_H-M   'P 1'
#
loop_
_entity.id
_entity.type
_entity.pdbx_description
1 polymer ?
#
loop_
_entity_poly.entity_id
_entity_poly.type
_entity_poly.pdbx_seq_one_letter_code
_entity_poly.pdbx_strand_id
1 'polypeptide(L)'
;RRQRQMCIRDRVARAVEVAKEQGTPVRVGSVVSSDAFYGDNPESSKAWRKMGVLCVEMECAALFMNAARAGKEALGILTISDHVFRDEAISAEARQTSFNRMMEIALGI
;
A
#
# COMPACT_ATOMS: atom_id res chain seq x y z
N ARG A 1 -17.05 -16.24 5.24
CA ARG A 1 -16.95 -14.91 4.58
C ARG A 1 -16.84 -13.75 5.57
N ARG A 2 -17.65 -13.71 6.65
CA ARG A 2 -17.56 -12.65 7.68
C ARG A 2 -16.21 -12.64 8.40
N GLN A 3 -15.64 -13.79 8.71
CA GLN A 3 -14.37 -13.92 9.43
C GLN A 3 -13.17 -13.38 8.62
N ARG A 4 -13.14 -13.56 7.28
CA ARG A 4 -12.10 -13.02 6.40
C ARG A 4 -12.12 -11.49 6.30
N GLN A 5 -13.30 -10.89 6.23
CA GLN A 5 -13.42 -9.42 6.20
C GLN A 5 -13.04 -8.77 7.52
N MET A 6 -13.30 -9.43 8.64
CA MET A 6 -12.87 -8.96 9.97
C MET A 6 -11.34 -9.00 10.11
N CYS A 7 -10.68 -10.07 9.68
CA CYS A 7 -9.21 -10.21 9.79
C CYS A 7 -8.44 -9.12 9.01
N ILE A 8 -8.84 -8.81 7.77
CA ILE A 8 -8.21 -7.73 6.97
C ILE A 8 -8.44 -6.38 7.66
N ARG A 9 -9.65 -6.11 8.12
CA ARG A 9 -9.99 -4.88 8.83
C ARG A 9 -9.20 -4.73 10.13
N ASP A 10 -9.05 -5.80 10.90
CA ASP A 10 -8.33 -5.81 12.15
C ASP A 10 -6.83 -5.57 11.95
N ARG A 11 -6.22 -6.14 10.92
CA ARG A 11 -4.82 -5.88 10.58
C ARG A 11 -4.58 -4.45 10.12
N VAL A 12 -5.47 -3.88 9.32
CA VAL A 12 -5.40 -2.47 8.92
C VAL A 12 -5.53 -1.56 10.15
N ALA A 13 -6.51 -1.84 11.02
CA ALA A 13 -6.69 -1.08 12.25
C ALA A 13 -5.44 -1.16 13.15
N ARG A 14 -4.86 -2.35 13.32
CA ARG A 14 -3.64 -2.53 14.08
C ARG A 14 -2.44 -1.78 13.49
N ALA A 15 -2.28 -1.80 12.17
CA ALA A 15 -1.22 -1.06 11.49
C ALA A 15 -1.37 0.47 11.69
N VAL A 16 -2.59 0.98 11.66
CA VAL A 16 -2.87 2.39 11.94
C VAL A 16 -2.52 2.76 13.38
N GLU A 17 -2.88 1.91 14.37
CA GLU A 17 -2.51 2.12 15.77
C GLU A 17 -0.98 2.17 15.95
N VAL A 18 -0.26 1.19 15.39
CA VAL A 18 1.21 1.12 15.47
C VAL A 18 1.85 2.36 14.82
N ALA A 19 1.38 2.76 13.64
CA ALA A 19 1.85 3.96 12.98
C ALA A 19 1.64 5.21 13.83
N LYS A 20 0.49 5.32 14.48
CA LYS A 20 0.16 6.42 15.39
C LYS A 20 1.07 6.43 16.62
N GLU A 21 1.31 5.28 17.25
CA GLU A 21 2.24 5.13 18.37
C GLU A 21 3.66 5.54 18.00
N GLN A 22 4.09 5.27 16.77
CA GLN A 22 5.40 5.63 16.23
C GLN A 22 5.48 7.06 15.68
N GLY A 23 4.37 7.81 15.69
CA GLY A 23 4.31 9.16 15.14
C GLY A 23 4.45 9.22 13.62
N THR A 24 4.16 8.15 12.91
CA THR A 24 4.25 8.06 11.45
C THR A 24 2.87 8.28 10.83
N PRO A 25 2.67 9.35 10.03
CA PRO A 25 1.40 9.56 9.35
C PRO A 25 1.19 8.51 8.25
N VAL A 26 0.00 7.93 8.21
CA VAL A 26 -0.40 6.93 7.20
C VAL A 26 -1.76 7.28 6.60
N ARG A 27 -1.99 6.81 5.39
CA ARG A 27 -3.29 6.83 4.73
C ARG A 27 -3.77 5.42 4.48
N VAL A 28 -5.04 5.19 4.67
CA VAL A 28 -5.71 3.91 4.36
C VAL A 28 -6.64 4.14 3.18
N GLY A 29 -6.57 3.28 2.19
CA GLY A 29 -7.41 3.39 1.01
C GLY A 29 -7.13 2.32 -0.03
N SER A 30 -7.76 2.48 -1.17
CA SER A 30 -7.62 1.57 -2.31
C SER A 30 -6.32 1.82 -3.06
N VAL A 31 -5.72 0.73 -3.53
CA VAL A 31 -4.56 0.74 -4.41
C VAL A 31 -4.87 -0.05 -5.67
N VAL A 32 -4.16 0.23 -6.74
CA VAL A 32 -4.22 -0.52 -7.98
C VAL A 32 -2.95 -1.35 -8.12
N SER A 33 -3.10 -2.65 -8.36
CA SER A 33 -1.99 -3.51 -8.78
C SER A 33 -1.92 -3.54 -10.30
N SER A 34 -0.77 -3.24 -10.86
CA SER A 34 -0.55 -3.20 -12.31
C SER A 34 0.65 -4.05 -12.70
N ASP A 35 0.54 -4.77 -13.81
CA ASP A 35 1.66 -5.54 -14.38
C ASP A 35 2.60 -4.67 -15.23
N ALA A 36 2.17 -3.44 -15.56
CA ALA A 36 2.96 -2.49 -16.34
C ALA A 36 3.44 -1.34 -15.47
N PHE A 37 4.76 -1.16 -15.39
CA PHE A 37 5.37 -0.05 -14.64
C PHE A 37 5.22 1.29 -15.38
N TYR A 38 5.50 1.29 -16.68
CA TYR A 38 5.26 2.42 -17.57
C TYR A 38 4.06 2.08 -18.45
N GLY A 39 2.88 2.52 -18.02
CA GLY A 39 1.66 2.32 -18.81
C GLY A 39 1.64 3.23 -20.05
N ASP A 40 1.27 2.66 -21.17
CA ASP A 40 1.14 3.39 -22.43
C ASP A 40 -0.07 4.35 -22.47
N ASN A 41 -0.90 4.31 -21.44
CA ASN A 41 -2.11 5.12 -21.37
C ASN A 41 -2.17 5.99 -20.10
N PRO A 42 -1.74 7.28 -20.20
CA PRO A 42 -1.83 8.22 -19.07
C PRO A 42 -3.26 8.47 -18.59
N GLU A 43 -4.27 8.23 -19.40
CA GLU A 43 -5.68 8.43 -19.05
C GLU A 43 -6.16 7.42 -18.00
N SER A 44 -5.58 6.22 -17.94
CA SER A 44 -5.92 5.22 -16.92
C SER A 44 -5.57 5.71 -15.52
N SER A 45 -4.43 6.34 -15.32
CA SER A 45 -4.02 6.92 -14.04
C SER A 45 -4.98 8.03 -13.58
N LYS A 46 -5.45 8.87 -14.51
CA LYS A 46 -6.45 9.90 -14.21
C LYS A 46 -7.79 9.29 -13.79
N ALA A 47 -8.20 8.21 -14.45
CA ALA A 47 -9.43 7.49 -14.11
C ALA A 47 -9.36 6.88 -12.70
N TRP A 48 -8.26 6.21 -12.35
CA TRP A 48 -8.04 5.67 -11.02
C TRP A 48 -8.05 6.76 -9.95
N ARG A 49 -7.42 7.90 -10.22
CA ARG A 49 -7.44 9.06 -9.31
C ARG A 49 -8.87 9.56 -9.05
N LYS A 50 -9.71 9.65 -10.08
CA LYS A 50 -11.13 10.03 -9.93
C LYS A 50 -11.91 9.07 -9.05
N MET A 51 -11.52 7.79 -9.04
CA MET A 51 -12.12 6.77 -8.18
C MET A 51 -11.57 6.76 -6.76
N GLY A 52 -10.68 7.69 -6.40
CA GLY A 52 -10.09 7.79 -5.08
C GLY A 52 -8.98 6.79 -4.78
N VAL A 53 -8.41 6.16 -5.80
CA VAL A 53 -7.25 5.27 -5.66
C VAL A 53 -6.03 6.09 -5.24
N LEU A 54 -5.34 5.63 -4.19
CA LEU A 54 -4.24 6.38 -3.56
C LEU A 54 -2.91 6.20 -4.30
N CYS A 55 -2.64 5.00 -4.78
CA CYS A 55 -1.38 4.67 -5.45
C CYS A 55 -1.50 3.46 -6.37
N VAL A 56 -0.47 3.25 -7.16
CA VAL A 56 -0.24 2.06 -7.97
C VAL A 56 0.96 1.29 -7.45
N GLU A 57 0.85 -0.02 -7.43
CA GLU A 57 1.90 -0.97 -7.04
C GLU A 57 1.79 -2.22 -7.92
N MET A 58 2.55 -3.26 -7.69
CA MET A 58 2.63 -4.39 -8.62
C MET A 58 2.43 -5.77 -7.97
N GLU A 59 2.26 -5.86 -6.66
CA GLU A 59 2.30 -7.13 -5.93
C GLU A 59 1.07 -7.44 -5.06
N CYS A 60 0.33 -6.44 -4.60
CA CYS A 60 -0.74 -6.62 -3.62
C CYS A 60 -1.85 -7.57 -4.09
N ALA A 61 -2.23 -7.51 -5.36
CA ALA A 61 -3.26 -8.41 -5.88
C ALA A 61 -2.85 -9.88 -5.75
N ALA A 62 -1.62 -10.21 -6.14
CA ALA A 62 -1.07 -11.55 -6.02
C ALA A 62 -0.90 -11.96 -4.54
N LEU A 63 -0.41 -11.06 -3.70
CA LEU A 63 -0.27 -11.29 -2.26
C LEU A 63 -1.61 -11.66 -1.63
N PHE A 64 -2.65 -10.90 -1.87
CA PHE A 64 -3.98 -11.13 -1.30
C PHE A 64 -4.63 -12.40 -1.83
N MET A 65 -4.47 -12.70 -3.11
CA MET A 65 -4.98 -13.93 -3.72
C MET A 65 -4.29 -15.17 -3.13
N ASN A 66 -2.98 -15.14 -3.00
CA ASN A 66 -2.20 -16.24 -2.43
C ASN A 66 -2.52 -16.45 -0.93
N ALA A 67 -2.64 -15.38 -0.17
CA ALA A 67 -3.04 -15.44 1.23
C ALA A 67 -4.45 -16.04 1.37
N ALA A 68 -5.40 -15.60 0.56
CA ALA A 68 -6.75 -16.12 0.56
C ALA A 68 -6.79 -17.62 0.22
N ARG A 69 -6.02 -18.06 -0.77
CA ARG A 69 -5.90 -19.48 -1.15
C ARG A 69 -5.32 -20.31 -0.01
N ALA A 70 -4.32 -19.80 0.68
CA ALA A 70 -3.67 -20.49 1.80
C ALA A 70 -4.44 -20.39 3.13
N GLY A 71 -5.56 -19.68 3.19
CA GLY A 71 -6.29 -19.42 4.44
C GLY A 71 -5.51 -18.53 5.41
N LYS A 72 -4.60 -17.71 4.90
CA LYS A 72 -3.75 -16.79 5.66
C LYS A 72 -4.25 -15.35 5.54
N GLU A 73 -3.75 -14.51 6.43
CA GLU A 73 -3.99 -13.08 6.42
C GLU A 73 -2.85 -12.36 5.67
N ALA A 74 -3.19 -11.24 5.01
CA ALA A 74 -2.23 -10.38 4.38
C ALA A 74 -2.58 -8.91 4.57
N LEU A 75 -1.56 -8.06 4.54
CA LEU A 75 -1.67 -6.61 4.61
C LEU A 75 -0.65 -6.00 3.66
N GLY A 76 -1.05 -5.02 2.87
CA GLY A 76 -0.13 -4.19 2.10
C GLY A 76 0.22 -2.92 2.88
N ILE A 77 1.50 -2.68 3.08
CA ILE A 77 2.03 -1.43 3.63
C ILE A 77 3.00 -0.88 2.61
N LEU A 78 2.75 0.32 2.13
CA LEU A 78 3.44 0.89 0.99
C LEU A 78 4.10 2.22 1.36
N THR A 79 5.29 2.46 0.84
CA THR A 79 5.94 3.76 0.86
C THR A 79 5.87 4.37 -0.53
N ILE A 80 5.35 5.57 -0.63
CA ILE A 80 5.29 6.31 -1.90
C ILE A 80 6.69 6.82 -2.25
N SER A 81 7.21 6.39 -3.38
CA SER A 81 8.53 6.78 -3.88
C SER A 81 8.50 7.87 -4.95
N ASP A 82 7.44 7.89 -5.73
CA ASP A 82 7.30 8.76 -6.89
C ASP A 82 5.87 9.31 -6.98
N HIS A 83 5.70 10.42 -7.66
CA HIS A 83 4.40 11.00 -7.94
C HIS A 83 4.04 10.80 -9.41
N VAL A 84 2.89 10.18 -9.69
CA VAL A 84 2.48 9.85 -11.06
C VAL A 84 2.22 11.08 -11.94
N PHE A 85 1.77 12.19 -11.34
CA PHE A 85 1.36 13.41 -12.05
C PHE A 85 2.34 14.58 -11.93
N ARG A 86 3.35 14.45 -11.08
CA ARG A 86 4.38 15.46 -10.86
C ARG A 86 5.74 14.80 -11.01
N ASP A 87 6.70 15.52 -11.55
CA ASP A 87 8.09 15.07 -11.61
C ASP A 87 8.74 15.18 -10.22
N GLU A 88 8.22 14.39 -9.29
CA GLU A 88 8.67 14.30 -7.91
C GLU A 88 9.03 12.85 -7.60
N ALA A 89 10.28 12.62 -7.26
CA ALA A 89 10.76 11.35 -6.76
C ALA A 89 11.61 11.58 -5.51
N ILE A 90 11.51 10.68 -4.54
CA ILE A 90 12.39 10.74 -3.37
C ILE A 90 13.80 10.27 -3.73
N SER A 91 14.81 10.86 -3.08
CA SER A 91 16.21 10.44 -3.22
C SER A 91 16.42 8.99 -2.74
N ALA A 92 17.53 8.37 -3.16
CA ALA A 92 17.89 7.04 -2.68
C ALA A 92 18.01 6.98 -1.14
N GLU A 93 18.57 8.00 -0.51
CA GLU A 93 18.68 8.13 0.94
C GLU A 93 17.30 8.26 1.61
N ALA A 94 16.43 9.10 1.07
CA ALA A 94 15.07 9.27 1.57
C ALA A 94 14.24 8.00 1.42
N ARG A 95 14.44 7.22 0.34
CA ARG A 95 13.83 5.89 0.18
C ARG A 95 14.22 4.97 1.31
N GLN A 96 15.51 4.89 1.61
CA GLN A 96 16.02 4.02 2.67
C GLN A 96 15.44 4.36 4.04
N THR A 97 15.36 5.64 4.38
CA THR A 97 14.77 6.11 5.64
C THR A 97 13.25 5.84 5.70
N SER A 98 12.53 6.08 4.61
CA SER A 98 11.09 5.84 4.53
C SER A 98 10.74 4.36 4.61
N PHE A 99 11.57 3.49 4.04
CA PHE A 99 11.40 2.04 4.16
C PHE A 99 11.57 1.55 5.60
N ASN A 100 12.47 2.16 6.37
CA ASN A 100 12.63 1.83 7.79
C ASN A 100 11.33 2.07 8.58
N ARG A 101 10.65 3.19 8.37
CA ARG A 101 9.36 3.47 9.01
C ARG A 101 8.30 2.45 8.65
N MET A 102 8.22 2.06 7.39
CA MET A 102 7.31 1.00 6.92
C MET A 102 7.61 -0.34 7.60
N MET A 103 8.87 -0.73 7.68
CA MET A 103 9.30 -1.96 8.35
C MET A 103 9.02 -1.94 9.86
N GLU A 104 9.24 -0.82 10.53
CA GLU A 104 8.92 -0.65 11.95
C GLU A 104 7.42 -0.83 12.22
N ILE A 105 6.55 -0.29 11.37
CA ILE A 105 5.10 -0.52 11.46
C ILE A 105 4.80 -2.00 11.27
N ALA A 106 5.35 -2.63 10.24
CA ALA A 106 5.12 -4.03 9.95
C ALA A 106 5.55 -4.96 11.10
N LEU A 107 6.68 -4.67 11.73
CA LEU A 107 7.18 -5.42 12.88
C LEU A 107 6.38 -5.20 14.16
N GLY A 108 5.66 -4.09 14.28
CA GLY A 108 4.83 -3.75 15.43
C GLY A 108 3.41 -4.33 15.41
N ILE A 109 3.01 -4.91 14.30
CA ILE A 109 1.69 -5.56 14.15
C ILE A 109 1.68 -6.96 14.82
#